data_414ab0e8094617e949c1eb8680a32b6d
#
_entry.id   414ab0e8094617e949c1eb8680a32b6d
#
_cell.length_a   1.000
_cell.length_b   1.000
_cell.length_c   1.000
_cell.angle_alpha   90.00
_cell.angle_beta   90.00
_cell.angle_gamma   90.00
#
_symmetry.space_group_name_H-M   'P 1'
#
loop_
_entity.id
_entity.type
_entity.pdbx_description
1 polymer ?
#
loop_
_entity_poly.entity_id
_entity_poly.type
_entity_poly.pdbx_seq_one_letter_code
_entity_poly.pdbx_strand_id
1 'polypeptide(L)'
;IRSRFLPAIDLLPSLGLVAVLGLGGHRVINGDMTPGGLVACNTDLTMLIWPMRNIGMTVAFAQRAAAALLRVNEVLSEEPAIADPPQPRSLPAAGLAQPVGAVRFNGVRFAYDIGHTKVDVLEGLTLDIAPGESVAIVGATGSGKSTIARLLLRFYDPQSGVVSLDGVDLRDLRLTDLRRAVGVVFEDTLLFHDTVSANIAFAKPGIDADVVARAARLAGAHDFIMQLPQGYDTALGERGYSLSGGQRQRIAIARAIVADPRVLVLDDATSAVDPTKEHEIRDALATVMRNRTTLVIAHRPATIELADRAVLLDGGAIAATGTHRELLESKPGTARCWPHGNVARCPPREGPDMWAGGGGGRGRGPGASEEDDKLDRTQTRVVLARSVKMAGEFRRKAAQAMAYVVVTVFCTLAG
;
A
#
# COMPACT_ATOMS: atom_id res chain seq x y z
N ILE A 1 23.69 4.84 -29.30
CA ILE A 1 23.40 3.95 -30.47
C ILE A 1 22.35 4.63 -31.37
N ARG A 2 21.21 5.15 -30.89
CA ARG A 2 20.17 5.80 -31.73
C ARG A 2 20.66 6.99 -32.57
N SER A 3 21.52 7.85 -32.04
CA SER A 3 21.98 9.07 -32.75
C SER A 3 22.84 8.78 -33.98
N ARG A 4 23.44 7.59 -34.09
CA ARG A 4 24.29 7.19 -35.27
C ARG A 4 23.53 6.35 -36.29
N PHE A 5 22.55 5.53 -35.86
CA PHE A 5 21.83 4.64 -36.76
C PHE A 5 20.67 5.32 -37.49
N LEU A 6 19.98 6.29 -36.93
CA LEU A 6 18.88 7.00 -37.57
C LEU A 6 19.36 7.75 -38.85
N PRO A 7 20.46 8.54 -38.83
CA PRO A 7 20.96 9.19 -40.04
C PRO A 7 21.44 8.18 -41.13
N ALA A 8 21.95 7.02 -40.71
CA ALA A 8 22.39 5.99 -41.66
C ALA A 8 21.21 5.32 -42.39
N ILE A 9 20.09 5.09 -41.70
CA ILE A 9 18.86 4.55 -42.29
C ILE A 9 18.25 5.53 -43.29
N ASP A 10 18.35 6.84 -43.04
CA ASP A 10 17.85 7.87 -43.95
C ASP A 10 18.74 8.12 -45.15
N LEU A 11 20.02 7.82 -45.02
CA LEU A 11 21.03 8.00 -46.08
C LEU A 11 20.87 6.94 -47.22
N LEU A 12 20.55 5.70 -46.89
CA LEU A 12 20.38 4.61 -47.86
C LEU A 12 19.28 4.88 -48.91
N PRO A 13 18.05 5.27 -48.55
CA PRO A 13 17.01 5.65 -49.50
C PRO A 13 17.41 6.86 -50.36
N SER A 14 18.11 7.84 -49.77
CA SER A 14 18.56 9.03 -50.49
C SER A 14 19.62 8.69 -51.58
N LEU A 15 20.52 7.78 -51.26
CA LEU A 15 21.49 7.25 -52.24
C LEU A 15 20.79 6.46 -53.38
N GLY A 16 19.76 5.66 -53.04
CA GLY A 16 18.92 4.95 -54.00
C GLY A 16 18.25 5.91 -54.96
N LEU A 17 17.68 7.02 -54.43
CA LEU A 17 17.04 8.05 -55.24
C LEU A 17 18.02 8.73 -56.24
N VAL A 18 19.20 9.09 -55.73
CA VAL A 18 20.29 9.68 -56.57
C VAL A 18 20.72 8.70 -57.66
N ALA A 19 20.87 7.39 -57.35
CA ALA A 19 21.23 6.37 -58.31
C ALA A 19 20.16 6.18 -59.39
N VAL A 20 18.87 6.14 -59.02
CA VAL A 20 17.75 6.05 -59.97
C VAL A 20 17.68 7.26 -60.87
N LEU A 21 17.84 8.46 -60.38
CA LEU A 21 17.87 9.68 -61.16
C LEU A 21 19.10 9.76 -62.08
N GLY A 22 20.29 9.37 -61.62
CA GLY A 22 21.51 9.41 -62.40
C GLY A 22 21.56 8.36 -63.50
N LEU A 23 21.33 7.10 -63.15
CA LEU A 23 21.33 5.99 -64.13
C LEU A 23 20.14 6.02 -65.05
N GLY A 24 18.94 6.28 -64.48
CA GLY A 24 17.71 6.37 -65.24
C GLY A 24 17.70 7.58 -66.17
N GLY A 25 18.19 8.73 -65.71
CA GLY A 25 18.37 9.94 -66.57
C GLY A 25 19.32 9.68 -67.74
N HIS A 26 20.42 9.00 -67.51
CA HIS A 26 21.37 8.59 -68.57
C HIS A 26 20.70 7.66 -69.60
N ARG A 27 19.89 6.70 -69.19
CA ARG A 27 19.12 5.82 -70.09
C ARG A 27 18.05 6.54 -70.88
N VAL A 28 17.42 7.55 -70.30
CA VAL A 28 16.45 8.39 -71.01
C VAL A 28 17.12 9.21 -72.11
N ILE A 29 18.30 9.76 -71.82
CA ILE A 29 19.07 10.53 -72.81
C ILE A 29 19.52 9.63 -73.96
N ASN A 30 19.90 8.39 -73.70
CA ASN A 30 20.29 7.41 -74.69
C ASN A 30 19.11 6.77 -75.48
N GLY A 31 17.89 7.06 -75.08
CA GLY A 31 16.68 6.51 -75.75
C GLY A 31 16.28 5.11 -75.27
N ASP A 32 16.95 4.53 -74.27
CA ASP A 32 16.68 3.20 -73.72
C ASP A 32 15.54 3.16 -72.72
N MET A 33 15.07 4.33 -72.28
CA MET A 33 13.99 4.47 -71.31
C MET A 33 13.14 5.70 -71.60
N THR A 34 11.81 5.58 -71.40
CA THR A 34 10.92 6.74 -71.52
C THR A 34 10.97 7.62 -70.27
N PRO A 35 10.77 8.95 -70.40
CA PRO A 35 10.66 9.83 -69.23
C PRO A 35 9.59 9.39 -68.21
N GLY A 36 8.46 8.83 -68.71
CA GLY A 36 7.41 8.27 -67.88
C GLY A 36 7.85 7.05 -67.07
N GLY A 37 8.70 6.19 -67.65
CA GLY A 37 9.32 5.05 -66.96
C GLY A 37 10.25 5.48 -65.83
N LEU A 38 11.02 6.58 -66.02
CA LEU A 38 11.86 7.14 -64.96
C LEU A 38 11.04 7.67 -63.78
N VAL A 39 9.91 8.39 -64.11
CA VAL A 39 9.00 8.88 -63.08
C VAL A 39 8.36 7.72 -62.33
N ALA A 40 7.91 6.67 -63.03
CA ALA A 40 7.34 5.48 -62.40
C ALA A 40 8.31 4.81 -61.41
N CYS A 41 9.55 4.54 -61.86
CA CYS A 41 10.59 3.96 -60.97
C CYS A 41 10.89 4.82 -59.74
N ASN A 42 10.91 6.15 -59.93
CA ASN A 42 11.15 7.07 -58.81
C ASN A 42 9.97 7.06 -57.78
N THR A 43 8.75 6.99 -58.30
CA THR A 43 7.54 6.91 -57.48
C THR A 43 7.48 5.59 -56.71
N ASP A 44 7.75 4.45 -57.37
CA ASP A 44 7.76 3.12 -56.75
C ASP A 44 8.82 3.05 -55.62
N LEU A 45 10.01 3.60 -55.87
CA LEU A 45 11.08 3.65 -54.87
C LEU A 45 10.68 4.47 -53.66
N THR A 46 10.03 5.64 -53.89
CA THR A 46 9.52 6.49 -52.81
C THR A 46 8.44 5.81 -52.01
N MET A 47 7.51 5.10 -52.67
CA MET A 47 6.47 4.32 -52.00
C MET A 47 7.03 3.18 -51.16
N LEU A 48 8.16 2.58 -51.57
CA LEU A 48 8.76 1.49 -50.79
C LEU A 48 9.52 1.98 -49.52
N ILE A 49 9.98 3.21 -49.49
CA ILE A 49 10.69 3.78 -48.36
C ILE A 49 9.81 3.85 -47.14
N TRP A 50 8.54 4.25 -47.29
CA TRP A 50 7.64 4.46 -46.15
C TRP A 50 7.31 3.16 -45.38
N PRO A 51 6.94 2.02 -46.01
CA PRO A 51 6.76 0.74 -45.32
C PRO A 51 8.05 0.27 -44.61
N MET A 52 9.21 0.42 -45.24
CA MET A 52 10.47 0.02 -44.63
C MET A 52 10.79 0.79 -43.35
N ARG A 53 10.54 2.11 -43.33
CA ARG A 53 10.66 2.93 -42.11
C ARG A 53 9.66 2.48 -41.01
N ASN A 54 8.42 2.17 -41.40
CA ASN A 54 7.40 1.74 -40.47
C ASN A 54 7.73 0.38 -39.80
N ILE A 55 8.35 -0.54 -40.51
CA ILE A 55 8.79 -1.82 -39.92
C ILE A 55 9.74 -1.58 -38.76
N GLY A 56 10.73 -0.71 -38.94
CA GLY A 56 11.68 -0.36 -37.85
C GLY A 56 11.00 0.25 -36.64
N MET A 57 10.04 1.16 -36.85
CA MET A 57 9.24 1.73 -35.76
C MET A 57 8.35 0.69 -35.08
N THR A 58 7.70 -0.15 -35.86
CA THR A 58 6.81 -1.22 -35.33
C THR A 58 7.58 -2.18 -34.43
N VAL A 59 8.79 -2.60 -34.84
CA VAL A 59 9.67 -3.44 -34.02
C VAL A 59 10.05 -2.72 -32.72
N ALA A 60 10.41 -1.43 -32.79
CA ALA A 60 10.76 -0.65 -31.61
C ALA A 60 9.56 -0.47 -30.66
N PHE A 61 8.34 -0.28 -31.19
CA PHE A 61 7.11 -0.25 -30.37
C PHE A 61 6.80 -1.60 -29.74
N ALA A 62 6.94 -2.70 -30.50
CA ALA A 62 6.73 -4.05 -29.99
C ALA A 62 7.69 -4.38 -28.83
N GLN A 63 8.96 -4.01 -28.93
CA GLN A 63 9.92 -4.19 -27.84
C GLN A 63 9.55 -3.39 -26.58
N ARG A 64 9.12 -2.13 -26.74
CA ARG A 64 8.66 -1.32 -25.60
C ARG A 64 7.38 -1.88 -24.98
N ALA A 65 6.44 -2.32 -25.80
CA ALA A 65 5.21 -2.94 -25.34
C ALA A 65 5.49 -4.24 -24.57
N ALA A 66 6.44 -5.06 -25.06
CA ALA A 66 6.85 -6.28 -24.38
C ALA A 66 7.47 -5.97 -22.99
N ALA A 67 8.38 -4.98 -22.92
CA ALA A 67 8.98 -4.57 -21.64
C ALA A 67 7.93 -3.98 -20.66
N ALA A 68 6.96 -3.21 -21.15
CA ALA A 68 5.87 -2.70 -20.32
C ALA A 68 4.96 -3.83 -19.82
N LEU A 69 4.63 -4.80 -20.67
CA LEU A 69 3.82 -5.96 -20.30
C LEU A 69 4.48 -6.84 -19.24
N LEU A 70 5.80 -6.97 -19.26
CA LEU A 70 6.54 -7.70 -18.23
C LEU A 70 6.35 -7.03 -16.86
N ARG A 71 6.52 -5.71 -16.76
CA ARG A 71 6.33 -4.98 -15.50
C ARG A 71 4.88 -5.07 -14.99
N VAL A 72 3.91 -4.98 -15.89
CA VAL A 72 2.49 -5.16 -15.53
C VAL A 72 2.24 -6.60 -15.06
N ASN A 73 2.80 -7.61 -15.76
CA ASN A 73 2.63 -9.01 -15.36
C ASN A 73 3.33 -9.33 -14.04
N GLU A 74 4.48 -8.72 -13.74
CA GLU A 74 5.17 -8.85 -12.45
C GLU A 74 4.23 -8.43 -11.30
N VAL A 75 3.60 -7.25 -11.41
CA VAL A 75 2.63 -6.78 -10.40
C VAL A 75 1.38 -7.68 -10.34
N LEU A 76 0.85 -8.11 -11.48
CA LEU A 76 -0.36 -8.95 -11.53
C LEU A 76 -0.11 -10.41 -11.10
N SER A 77 1.12 -10.88 -11.13
CA SER A 77 1.49 -12.22 -10.71
C SER A 77 1.92 -12.30 -9.25
N GLU A 78 2.02 -11.14 -8.55
CA GLU A 78 2.32 -11.11 -7.13
C GLU A 78 1.15 -11.73 -6.36
N GLU A 79 1.42 -12.83 -5.68
CA GLU A 79 0.42 -13.48 -4.82
C GLU A 79 0.46 -12.85 -3.42
N PRO A 80 -0.70 -12.47 -2.86
CA PRO A 80 -0.76 -11.94 -1.50
C PRO A 80 -0.16 -12.95 -0.51
N ALA A 81 0.82 -12.52 0.27
CA ALA A 81 1.43 -13.36 1.31
C ALA A 81 0.42 -13.79 2.40
N ILE A 82 -0.61 -12.97 2.61
CA ILE A 82 -1.70 -13.23 3.56
C ILE A 82 -2.99 -13.45 2.78
N ALA A 83 -3.55 -14.64 2.89
CA ALA A 83 -4.80 -15.04 2.24
C ALA A 83 -5.75 -15.71 3.24
N ASP A 84 -7.02 -15.82 2.83
CA ASP A 84 -8.01 -16.59 3.60
C ASP A 84 -7.66 -18.07 3.57
N PRO A 85 -7.83 -18.79 4.70
CA PRO A 85 -7.64 -20.24 4.73
C PRO A 85 -8.72 -20.94 3.89
N PRO A 86 -8.42 -22.16 3.35
CA PRO A 86 -9.39 -22.92 2.56
C PRO A 86 -10.68 -23.26 3.32
N GLN A 87 -10.57 -23.44 4.63
CA GLN A 87 -11.68 -23.73 5.53
C GLN A 87 -11.65 -22.78 6.72
N PRO A 88 -12.17 -21.56 6.58
CA PRO A 88 -12.12 -20.55 7.63
C PRO A 88 -12.99 -20.97 8.82
N ARG A 89 -12.43 -20.79 10.02
CA ARG A 89 -13.15 -20.89 11.29
C ARG A 89 -13.89 -19.58 11.56
N SER A 90 -15.01 -19.70 12.28
CA SER A 90 -15.77 -18.53 12.78
C SER A 90 -15.36 -18.22 14.21
N LEU A 91 -15.32 -16.93 14.54
CA LEU A 91 -15.18 -16.50 15.93
C LEU A 91 -16.41 -16.91 16.74
N PRO A 92 -16.26 -17.25 18.03
CA PRO A 92 -17.39 -17.52 18.92
C PRO A 92 -18.40 -16.37 18.90
N ALA A 93 -19.69 -16.68 18.94
CA ALA A 93 -20.72 -15.64 19.01
C ALA A 93 -20.58 -14.86 20.34
N ALA A 94 -20.71 -13.54 20.27
CA ALA A 94 -20.83 -12.72 21.48
C ALA A 94 -22.12 -13.11 22.21
N GLY A 95 -22.03 -13.59 23.44
CA GLY A 95 -23.17 -13.96 24.25
C GLY A 95 -23.01 -13.49 25.70
N LEU A 96 -24.12 -13.37 26.42
CA LEU A 96 -24.12 -12.97 27.82
C LEU A 96 -23.33 -13.92 28.76
N ALA A 97 -23.12 -15.15 28.32
CA ALA A 97 -22.46 -16.19 29.13
C ALA A 97 -20.93 -16.29 28.92
N GLN A 98 -20.39 -15.74 27.84
CA GLN A 98 -18.95 -15.77 27.57
C GLN A 98 -18.49 -14.40 27.07
N PRO A 99 -17.61 -13.71 27.83
CA PRO A 99 -16.99 -12.49 27.37
C PRO A 99 -16.10 -12.81 26.15
N VAL A 100 -16.16 -11.95 25.15
CA VAL A 100 -15.40 -12.07 23.88
C VAL A 100 -14.30 -11.03 23.81
N GLY A 101 -13.27 -11.30 22.99
CA GLY A 101 -12.16 -10.39 22.81
C GLY A 101 -10.87 -10.83 23.53
N ALA A 102 -10.77 -12.10 23.96
CA ALA A 102 -9.52 -12.63 24.50
C ALA A 102 -8.44 -12.65 23.43
N VAL A 103 -7.30 -12.01 23.69
CA VAL A 103 -6.14 -11.99 22.78
C VAL A 103 -4.99 -12.72 23.42
N ARG A 104 -4.36 -13.63 22.67
CA ARG A 104 -3.18 -14.37 23.17
C ARG A 104 -2.09 -14.42 22.10
N PHE A 105 -0.89 -14.02 22.51
CA PHE A 105 0.37 -14.28 21.81
C PHE A 105 1.08 -15.41 22.57
N ASN A 106 1.43 -16.49 21.89
CA ASN A 106 2.07 -17.64 22.51
C ASN A 106 3.39 -17.97 21.81
N GLY A 107 4.52 -17.64 22.44
CA GLY A 107 5.86 -17.91 21.96
C GLY A 107 6.15 -17.29 20.58
N VAL A 108 5.60 -16.11 20.29
CA VAL A 108 5.65 -15.49 18.98
C VAL A 108 7.04 -14.97 18.66
N ARG A 109 7.60 -15.43 17.54
CA ARG A 109 8.81 -14.88 16.92
C ARG A 109 8.47 -14.23 15.60
N PHE A 110 9.04 -13.04 15.37
CA PHE A 110 8.82 -12.30 14.14
C PHE A 110 10.04 -11.49 13.72
N ALA A 111 10.37 -11.59 12.44
CA ALA A 111 11.40 -10.79 11.76
C ALA A 111 10.83 -10.17 10.49
N TYR A 112 11.25 -8.95 10.17
CA TYR A 112 10.99 -8.35 8.86
C TYR A 112 12.04 -8.81 7.86
N ASP A 113 11.57 -9.16 6.64
CA ASP A 113 12.43 -9.37 5.48
C ASP A 113 12.64 -8.02 4.77
N ILE A 114 13.85 -7.47 4.88
CA ILE A 114 14.21 -6.20 4.24
C ILE A 114 15.29 -6.50 3.18
N GLY A 115 14.85 -6.74 1.93
CA GLY A 115 15.74 -7.14 0.85
C GLY A 115 16.38 -8.50 1.10
N HIS A 116 17.66 -8.55 1.46
CA HIS A 116 18.38 -9.80 1.75
C HIS A 116 18.70 -9.99 3.25
N THR A 117 18.18 -9.12 4.11
CA THR A 117 18.48 -9.13 5.55
C THR A 117 17.21 -9.37 6.36
N LYS A 118 17.26 -10.35 7.27
CA LYS A 118 16.22 -10.57 8.29
C LYS A 118 16.55 -9.72 9.51
N VAL A 119 15.58 -8.93 9.94
CA VAL A 119 15.68 -8.11 11.16
C VAL A 119 14.72 -8.68 12.17
N ASP A 120 15.26 -9.38 13.17
CA ASP A 120 14.48 -9.94 14.29
C ASP A 120 13.90 -8.81 15.13
N VAL A 121 12.60 -8.89 15.42
CA VAL A 121 11.86 -7.86 16.16
C VAL A 121 11.19 -8.43 17.41
N LEU A 122 10.63 -9.64 17.32
CA LEU A 122 10.03 -10.33 18.47
C LEU A 122 10.70 -11.68 18.67
N GLU A 123 11.10 -11.96 19.93
CA GLU A 123 11.85 -13.16 20.29
C GLU A 123 11.09 -13.99 21.34
N GLY A 124 10.05 -14.73 20.93
CA GLY A 124 9.30 -15.61 21.81
C GLY A 124 8.29 -14.86 22.71
N LEU A 125 7.69 -13.80 22.19
CA LEU A 125 6.69 -13.00 22.89
C LEU A 125 5.52 -13.88 23.37
N THR A 126 5.24 -13.86 24.66
CA THR A 126 4.05 -14.49 25.26
C THR A 126 3.28 -13.44 26.05
N LEU A 127 2.05 -13.14 25.61
CA LEU A 127 1.17 -12.12 26.18
C LEU A 127 -0.27 -12.62 26.15
N ASP A 128 -0.91 -12.63 27.29
CA ASP A 128 -2.35 -12.92 27.42
C ASP A 128 -3.08 -11.61 27.80
N ILE A 129 -4.15 -11.30 27.10
CA ILE A 129 -5.05 -10.17 27.38
C ILE A 129 -6.44 -10.75 27.56
N ALA A 130 -7.02 -10.54 28.75
CA ALA A 130 -8.33 -11.03 29.08
C ALA A 130 -9.44 -10.24 28.32
N PRO A 131 -10.62 -10.85 28.11
CA PRO A 131 -11.75 -10.11 27.55
C PRO A 131 -12.09 -8.88 28.37
N GLY A 132 -12.19 -7.72 27.71
CA GLY A 132 -12.50 -6.44 28.37
C GLY A 132 -11.31 -5.78 29.08
N GLU A 133 -10.14 -6.43 29.13
CA GLU A 133 -8.93 -5.87 29.72
C GLU A 133 -8.28 -4.85 28.77
N SER A 134 -7.78 -3.76 29.34
CA SER A 134 -6.95 -2.78 28.64
C SER A 134 -5.47 -2.92 29.00
N VAL A 135 -4.62 -3.16 28.02
CA VAL A 135 -3.17 -3.39 28.19
C VAL A 135 -2.38 -2.37 27.40
N ALA A 136 -1.53 -1.61 28.11
CA ALA A 136 -0.58 -0.70 27.46
C ALA A 136 0.75 -1.41 27.18
N ILE A 137 1.21 -1.33 25.93
CA ILE A 137 2.56 -1.78 25.54
C ILE A 137 3.49 -0.57 25.54
N VAL A 138 4.52 -0.65 26.36
CA VAL A 138 5.51 0.40 26.56
C VAL A 138 6.91 -0.13 26.24
N GLY A 139 7.80 0.71 25.79
CA GLY A 139 9.19 0.32 25.49
C GLY A 139 9.88 1.33 24.57
N ALA A 140 11.17 1.16 24.36
CA ALA A 140 11.96 2.01 23.48
C ALA A 140 11.46 1.99 22.03
N THR A 141 11.80 3.01 21.25
CA THR A 141 11.55 3.00 19.79
C THR A 141 12.29 1.80 19.17
N GLY A 142 11.61 1.06 18.29
CA GLY A 142 12.17 -0.15 17.70
C GLY A 142 12.05 -1.42 18.56
N SER A 143 11.46 -1.37 19.77
CA SER A 143 11.29 -2.59 20.60
C SER A 143 10.24 -3.59 20.09
N GLY A 144 9.49 -3.27 19.03
CA GLY A 144 8.48 -4.16 18.45
C GLY A 144 7.02 -3.85 18.80
N LYS A 145 6.71 -2.74 19.47
CA LYS A 145 5.34 -2.37 19.90
C LYS A 145 4.33 -2.35 18.74
N SER A 146 4.61 -1.58 17.68
CA SER A 146 3.73 -1.52 16.52
C SER A 146 3.70 -2.84 15.73
N THR A 147 4.72 -3.69 15.86
CA THR A 147 4.74 -5.03 15.28
C THR A 147 3.70 -5.94 15.93
N ILE A 148 3.50 -5.83 17.25
CA ILE A 148 2.43 -6.55 17.98
C ILE A 148 1.06 -6.20 17.40
N ALA A 149 0.78 -4.91 17.17
CA ALA A 149 -0.47 -4.48 16.54
C ALA A 149 -0.62 -5.01 15.11
N ARG A 150 0.45 -4.97 14.30
CA ARG A 150 0.43 -5.46 12.92
C ARG A 150 0.21 -6.97 12.84
N LEU A 151 0.74 -7.74 13.79
CA LEU A 151 0.48 -9.18 13.89
C LEU A 151 -0.96 -9.46 14.32
N LEU A 152 -1.52 -8.69 15.26
CA LEU A 152 -2.92 -8.83 15.69
C LEU A 152 -3.90 -8.48 14.56
N LEU A 153 -3.58 -7.49 13.73
CA LEU A 153 -4.34 -7.13 12.52
C LEU A 153 -4.09 -8.11 11.34
N ARG A 154 -3.18 -9.07 11.54
CA ARG A 154 -2.73 -10.01 10.52
C ARG A 154 -2.30 -9.31 9.23
N PHE A 155 -1.46 -8.27 9.36
CA PHE A 155 -0.71 -7.72 8.22
C PHE A 155 0.50 -8.59 7.90
N TYR A 156 0.94 -9.39 8.87
CA TYR A 156 2.00 -10.38 8.78
C TYR A 156 1.59 -11.61 9.59
N ASP A 157 2.06 -12.78 9.20
CA ASP A 157 2.00 -14.00 10.01
C ASP A 157 3.34 -14.20 10.73
N PRO A 158 3.37 -14.67 12.00
CA PRO A 158 4.60 -14.92 12.71
C PRO A 158 5.39 -16.10 12.13
N GLN A 159 6.72 -16.06 12.18
CA GLN A 159 7.57 -17.18 11.74
C GLN A 159 7.45 -18.38 12.68
N SER A 160 7.21 -18.16 13.97
CA SER A 160 6.89 -19.23 14.93
C SER A 160 5.98 -18.70 16.04
N GLY A 161 5.33 -19.60 16.74
CA GLY A 161 4.31 -19.26 17.73
C GLY A 161 2.93 -19.06 17.11
N VAL A 162 1.99 -18.62 17.94
CA VAL A 162 0.58 -18.48 17.59
C VAL A 162 0.06 -17.15 18.14
N VAL A 163 -0.69 -16.42 17.31
CA VAL A 163 -1.54 -15.31 17.74
C VAL A 163 -2.99 -15.76 17.60
N SER A 164 -3.78 -15.65 18.66
CA SER A 164 -5.17 -16.09 18.67
C SER A 164 -6.11 -15.02 19.21
N LEU A 165 -7.34 -15.04 18.71
CA LEU A 165 -8.46 -14.22 19.16
C LEU A 165 -9.60 -15.16 19.58
N ASP A 166 -10.08 -15.02 20.82
CA ASP A 166 -11.12 -15.88 21.39
C ASP A 166 -10.78 -17.39 21.27
N GLY A 167 -9.50 -17.75 21.40
CA GLY A 167 -9.02 -19.13 21.30
C GLY A 167 -8.84 -19.66 19.86
N VAL A 168 -9.15 -18.87 18.84
CA VAL A 168 -8.96 -19.26 17.42
C VAL A 168 -7.69 -18.60 16.89
N ASP A 169 -6.80 -19.40 16.27
CA ASP A 169 -5.61 -18.86 15.58
C ASP A 169 -6.04 -17.89 14.48
N LEU A 170 -5.38 -16.73 14.39
CA LEU A 170 -5.71 -15.72 13.38
C LEU A 170 -5.56 -16.25 11.95
N ARG A 171 -4.68 -17.23 11.74
CA ARG A 171 -4.46 -17.87 10.43
C ARG A 171 -5.65 -18.72 9.98
N ASP A 172 -6.46 -19.20 10.93
CA ASP A 172 -7.66 -19.99 10.66
C ASP A 172 -8.89 -19.11 10.41
N LEU A 173 -8.82 -17.82 10.70
CA LEU A 173 -9.94 -16.88 10.53
C LEU A 173 -10.00 -16.34 9.11
N ARG A 174 -11.23 -16.04 8.64
CA ARG A 174 -11.42 -15.22 7.45
C ARG A 174 -10.96 -13.79 7.74
N LEU A 175 -10.18 -13.19 6.84
CA LEU A 175 -9.63 -11.83 7.03
C LEU A 175 -10.71 -10.78 7.23
N THR A 176 -11.85 -10.92 6.54
CA THR A 176 -12.98 -10.00 6.71
C THR A 176 -13.57 -10.06 8.11
N ASP A 177 -13.66 -11.25 8.71
CA ASP A 177 -14.21 -11.44 10.05
C ASP A 177 -13.22 -10.95 11.11
N LEU A 178 -11.93 -11.23 10.94
CA LEU A 178 -10.86 -10.71 11.79
C LEU A 178 -10.86 -9.18 11.79
N ARG A 179 -10.88 -8.55 10.61
CA ARG A 179 -10.83 -7.08 10.47
C ARG A 179 -12.11 -6.37 10.96
N ARG A 180 -13.23 -7.08 11.07
CA ARG A 180 -14.43 -6.59 11.76
C ARG A 180 -14.31 -6.73 13.28
N ALA A 181 -13.65 -7.78 13.74
CA ALA A 181 -13.49 -8.04 15.17
C ALA A 181 -12.40 -7.17 15.81
N VAL A 182 -11.39 -6.73 15.05
CA VAL A 182 -10.28 -5.91 15.54
C VAL A 182 -10.33 -4.54 14.87
N GLY A 183 -10.66 -3.51 15.63
CA GLY A 183 -10.61 -2.11 15.19
C GLY A 183 -9.26 -1.47 15.53
N VAL A 184 -8.87 -0.46 14.78
CA VAL A 184 -7.60 0.24 15.01
C VAL A 184 -7.77 1.75 14.85
N VAL A 185 -7.12 2.50 15.74
CA VAL A 185 -6.91 3.95 15.63
C VAL A 185 -5.41 4.17 15.54
N PHE A 186 -4.94 4.58 14.37
CA PHE A 186 -3.53 4.85 14.11
C PHE A 186 -3.12 6.28 14.53
N GLU A 187 -1.84 6.49 14.78
CA GLU A 187 -1.22 7.80 14.95
C GLU A 187 -1.52 8.72 13.76
N ASP A 188 -1.16 8.26 12.55
CA ASP A 188 -1.51 8.96 11.31
C ASP A 188 -2.90 8.56 10.84
N THR A 189 -3.89 9.35 11.21
CA THR A 189 -5.27 9.13 10.79
C THR A 189 -5.47 9.45 9.32
N LEU A 190 -5.74 8.42 8.51
CA LEU A 190 -6.15 8.56 7.12
C LEU A 190 -7.66 8.82 7.05
N LEU A 191 -8.04 9.96 6.47
CA LEU A 191 -9.41 10.27 6.07
C LEU A 191 -9.53 10.17 4.55
N PHE A 192 -10.64 9.61 4.09
CA PHE A 192 -10.93 9.46 2.67
C PHE A 192 -11.52 10.77 2.10
N HIS A 193 -11.30 10.99 0.82
CA HIS A 193 -11.92 12.08 0.07
C HIS A 193 -13.42 11.80 -0.11
N ASP A 194 -14.18 12.04 0.96
CA ASP A 194 -15.61 11.82 1.07
C ASP A 194 -16.16 12.71 2.19
N THR A 195 -17.46 12.67 2.45
CA THR A 195 -18.09 13.44 3.53
C THR A 195 -17.58 13.01 4.90
N VAL A 196 -17.74 13.88 5.91
CA VAL A 196 -17.46 13.55 7.31
C VAL A 196 -18.30 12.35 7.75
N SER A 197 -19.60 12.33 7.39
CA SER A 197 -20.52 11.22 7.69
C SER A 197 -20.01 9.91 7.10
N ALA A 198 -19.63 9.87 5.83
CA ALA A 198 -19.10 8.68 5.16
C ALA A 198 -17.78 8.21 5.80
N ASN A 199 -16.92 9.14 6.21
CA ASN A 199 -15.70 8.80 6.93
C ASN A 199 -15.97 8.14 8.28
N ILE A 200 -16.94 8.62 9.05
CA ILE A 200 -17.34 8.03 10.34
C ILE A 200 -18.01 6.67 10.12
N ALA A 201 -18.90 6.57 9.13
CA ALA A 201 -19.64 5.36 8.78
C ALA A 201 -18.81 4.32 7.99
N PHE A 202 -17.54 4.55 7.75
CA PHE A 202 -16.70 3.76 6.86
C PHE A 202 -16.75 2.25 7.10
N ALA A 203 -16.77 1.83 8.36
CA ALA A 203 -16.85 0.40 8.73
C ALA A 203 -18.24 -0.22 8.51
N LYS A 204 -19.28 0.59 8.47
CA LYS A 204 -20.69 0.18 8.30
C LYS A 204 -21.41 1.18 7.37
N PRO A 205 -21.15 1.12 6.06
CA PRO A 205 -21.81 2.02 5.11
C PRO A 205 -23.34 1.89 5.18
N GLY A 206 -24.03 3.03 5.11
CA GLY A 206 -25.51 3.06 5.17
C GLY A 206 -26.10 2.99 6.58
N ILE A 207 -25.27 3.09 7.63
CA ILE A 207 -25.76 3.21 9.00
C ILE A 207 -26.53 4.52 9.19
N ASP A 208 -27.51 4.51 10.10
CA ASP A 208 -28.34 5.66 10.42
C ASP A 208 -27.51 6.89 10.84
N ALA A 209 -27.90 8.06 10.34
CA ALA A 209 -27.27 9.34 10.66
C ALA A 209 -27.27 9.65 12.18
N ASP A 210 -28.27 9.20 12.91
CA ASP A 210 -28.32 9.35 14.37
C ASP A 210 -27.24 8.55 15.08
N VAL A 211 -26.86 7.37 14.54
CA VAL A 211 -25.77 6.56 15.08
C VAL A 211 -24.43 7.25 14.82
N VAL A 212 -24.25 7.81 13.62
CA VAL A 212 -23.06 8.60 13.26
C VAL A 212 -22.92 9.81 14.19
N ALA A 213 -24.02 10.55 14.42
CA ALA A 213 -24.02 11.71 15.30
C ALA A 213 -23.74 11.35 16.76
N ARG A 214 -24.29 10.23 17.26
CA ARG A 214 -23.96 9.72 18.60
C ARG A 214 -22.50 9.35 18.74
N ALA A 215 -21.94 8.65 17.76
CA ALA A 215 -20.52 8.30 17.76
C ALA A 215 -19.62 9.54 17.73
N ALA A 216 -20.00 10.55 16.94
CA ALA A 216 -19.29 11.82 16.89
C ALA A 216 -19.35 12.58 18.23
N ARG A 217 -20.48 12.56 18.95
CA ARG A 217 -20.58 13.15 20.29
C ARG A 217 -19.69 12.44 21.30
N LEU A 218 -19.72 11.11 21.31
CA LEU A 218 -18.86 10.30 22.19
C LEU A 218 -17.37 10.51 21.92
N ALA A 219 -17.00 10.78 20.67
CA ALA A 219 -15.63 11.09 20.26
C ALA A 219 -15.27 12.58 20.45
N GLY A 220 -16.15 13.42 20.96
CA GLY A 220 -15.95 14.86 21.07
C GLY A 220 -15.81 15.57 19.72
N ALA A 221 -16.35 14.97 18.65
CA ALA A 221 -16.23 15.49 17.29
C ALA A 221 -17.42 16.35 16.85
N HIS A 222 -18.58 16.19 17.47
CA HIS A 222 -19.83 16.80 17.03
C HIS A 222 -19.76 18.31 16.88
N ASP A 223 -19.24 19.00 17.89
CA ASP A 223 -19.29 20.46 17.95
C ASP A 223 -18.47 21.12 16.83
N PHE A 224 -17.26 20.63 16.55
CA PHE A 224 -16.49 21.15 15.45
C PHE A 224 -17.08 20.74 14.08
N ILE A 225 -17.68 19.54 13.97
CA ILE A 225 -18.34 19.12 12.73
C ILE A 225 -19.49 20.07 12.39
N MET A 226 -20.30 20.48 13.37
CA MET A 226 -21.39 21.43 13.17
C MET A 226 -20.93 22.84 12.80
N GLN A 227 -19.65 23.19 13.04
CA GLN A 227 -19.04 24.42 12.60
C GLN A 227 -18.51 24.39 11.16
N LEU A 228 -18.44 23.19 10.54
CA LEU A 228 -18.06 23.07 9.14
C LEU A 228 -19.19 23.58 8.21
N PRO A 229 -18.86 24.06 6.99
CA PRO A 229 -19.84 24.69 6.10
C PRO A 229 -21.11 23.87 5.81
N GLN A 230 -21.00 22.56 5.78
CA GLN A 230 -22.09 21.61 5.50
C GLN A 230 -22.25 20.57 6.62
N GLY A 231 -21.68 20.82 7.82
CA GLY A 231 -21.75 19.88 8.94
C GLY A 231 -21.21 18.49 8.57
N TYR A 232 -22.02 17.47 8.80
CA TYR A 232 -21.68 16.08 8.47
C TYR A 232 -21.53 15.79 6.98
N ASP A 233 -22.15 16.60 6.11
CA ASP A 233 -22.09 16.44 4.65
C ASP A 233 -20.90 17.20 4.04
N THR A 234 -20.09 17.85 4.88
CA THR A 234 -18.86 18.52 4.42
C THR A 234 -17.92 17.49 3.80
N ALA A 235 -17.60 17.69 2.51
CA ALA A 235 -16.60 16.86 1.82
C ALA A 235 -15.20 17.21 2.33
N LEU A 236 -14.49 16.20 2.79
CA LEU A 236 -13.09 16.31 3.20
C LEU A 236 -12.20 16.23 1.96
N GLY A 237 -11.26 17.16 1.82
CA GLY A 237 -10.26 17.10 0.78
C GLY A 237 -9.31 15.90 0.97
N GLU A 238 -8.35 15.77 0.05
CA GLU A 238 -7.36 14.69 0.09
C GLU A 238 -6.71 14.59 1.47
N ARG A 239 -6.78 13.42 2.09
CA ARG A 239 -6.30 13.10 3.45
C ARG A 239 -6.85 14.00 4.58
N GLY A 240 -7.93 14.76 4.35
CA GLY A 240 -8.51 15.65 5.36
C GLY A 240 -7.58 16.79 5.80
N TYR A 241 -6.72 17.30 4.92
CA TYR A 241 -5.76 18.37 5.24
C TYR A 241 -6.41 19.68 5.71
N SER A 242 -7.70 19.88 5.46
CA SER A 242 -8.46 21.02 5.97
C SER A 242 -8.74 20.97 7.47
N LEU A 243 -8.54 19.81 8.11
CA LEU A 243 -8.78 19.58 9.53
C LEU A 243 -7.47 19.57 10.32
N SER A 244 -7.55 20.04 11.59
CA SER A 244 -6.41 19.88 12.51
C SER A 244 -6.15 18.41 12.85
N GLY A 245 -4.93 18.08 13.32
CA GLY A 245 -4.58 16.72 13.73
C GLY A 245 -5.57 16.14 14.74
N GLY A 246 -5.93 16.90 15.77
CA GLY A 246 -6.91 16.49 16.79
C GLY A 246 -8.32 16.32 16.26
N GLN A 247 -8.74 17.09 15.24
CA GLN A 247 -10.03 16.91 14.57
C GLN A 247 -10.06 15.60 13.77
N ARG A 248 -9.00 15.33 13.00
CA ARG A 248 -8.87 14.05 12.28
C ARG A 248 -8.91 12.86 13.23
N GLN A 249 -8.21 12.97 14.35
CA GLN A 249 -8.16 11.92 15.37
C GLN A 249 -9.54 11.63 15.98
N ARG A 250 -10.32 12.67 16.32
CA ARG A 250 -11.68 12.50 16.84
C ARG A 250 -12.63 11.86 15.82
N ILE A 251 -12.46 12.14 14.54
CA ILE A 251 -13.19 11.43 13.47
C ILE A 251 -12.78 9.94 13.45
N ALA A 252 -11.49 9.61 13.59
CA ALA A 252 -11.03 8.22 13.63
C ALA A 252 -11.57 7.48 14.87
N ILE A 253 -11.64 8.14 16.02
CA ILE A 253 -12.25 7.58 17.23
C ILE A 253 -13.75 7.35 16.98
N ALA A 254 -14.49 8.29 16.39
CA ALA A 254 -15.90 8.12 16.04
C ALA A 254 -16.10 6.93 15.07
N ARG A 255 -15.19 6.75 14.08
CA ARG A 255 -15.17 5.58 13.19
C ARG A 255 -15.01 4.28 13.97
N ALA A 256 -14.11 4.24 14.96
CA ALA A 256 -13.90 3.07 15.81
C ALA A 256 -15.10 2.76 16.68
N ILE A 257 -15.83 3.79 17.16
CA ILE A 257 -17.09 3.63 17.91
C ILE A 257 -18.17 2.99 17.03
N VAL A 258 -18.34 3.47 15.78
CA VAL A 258 -19.31 2.92 14.82
C VAL A 258 -18.98 1.50 14.43
N ALA A 259 -17.68 1.19 14.26
CA ALA A 259 -17.22 -0.16 13.95
C ALA A 259 -17.63 -1.17 15.02
N ASP A 260 -17.59 -0.77 16.29
CA ASP A 260 -17.91 -1.59 17.48
C ASP A 260 -17.14 -2.93 17.48
N PRO A 261 -15.80 -2.90 17.46
CA PRO A 261 -14.98 -4.11 17.42
C PRO A 261 -14.92 -4.79 18.78
N ARG A 262 -14.58 -6.11 18.82
CA ARG A 262 -14.31 -6.86 20.06
C ARG A 262 -13.00 -6.42 20.71
N VAL A 263 -11.99 -6.16 19.88
CA VAL A 263 -10.67 -5.70 20.30
C VAL A 263 -10.37 -4.38 19.65
N LEU A 264 -9.92 -3.42 20.43
CA LEU A 264 -9.49 -2.10 19.96
C LEU A 264 -7.97 -1.98 20.08
N VAL A 265 -7.33 -1.57 19.02
CA VAL A 265 -5.89 -1.23 18.99
C VAL A 265 -5.76 0.28 18.90
N LEU A 266 -5.06 0.89 19.84
CA LEU A 266 -4.73 2.30 19.86
C LEU A 266 -3.21 2.43 19.63
N ASP A 267 -2.79 2.82 18.41
CA ASP A 267 -1.38 2.98 18.07
C ASP A 267 -1.03 4.46 18.11
N ASP A 268 -0.47 4.89 19.26
CA ASP A 268 -0.08 6.28 19.61
C ASP A 268 -1.14 7.34 19.30
N ALA A 269 -2.37 7.00 19.64
CA ALA A 269 -3.58 7.75 19.29
C ALA A 269 -3.64 9.20 19.84
N THR A 270 -2.62 9.70 20.55
CA THR A 270 -2.59 11.06 21.11
C THR A 270 -1.40 11.90 20.62
N SER A 271 -0.51 11.36 19.79
CA SER A 271 0.74 12.00 19.37
C SER A 271 0.54 13.30 18.59
N ALA A 272 -0.47 13.33 17.70
CA ALA A 272 -0.75 14.44 16.81
C ALA A 272 -1.58 15.59 17.45
N VAL A 273 -1.77 15.58 18.77
CA VAL A 273 -2.67 16.48 19.49
C VAL A 273 -1.91 17.50 20.31
N ASP A 274 -2.39 18.75 20.28
CA ASP A 274 -1.93 19.82 21.16
C ASP A 274 -2.14 19.42 22.63
N PRO A 275 -1.12 19.53 23.51
CA PRO A 275 -1.23 19.21 24.93
C PRO A 275 -2.40 19.89 25.65
N THR A 276 -2.85 21.05 25.19
CA THR A 276 -3.98 21.79 25.79
C THR A 276 -5.33 21.07 25.54
N LYS A 277 -5.43 20.23 24.51
CA LYS A 277 -6.63 19.47 24.13
C LYS A 277 -6.50 17.97 24.33
N GLU A 278 -5.40 17.52 24.90
CA GLU A 278 -5.11 16.10 25.13
C GLU A 278 -6.16 15.46 26.05
N HIS A 279 -6.67 16.21 27.06
CA HIS A 279 -7.69 15.70 27.98
C HIS A 279 -9.02 15.37 27.29
N GLU A 280 -9.45 16.16 26.28
CA GLU A 280 -10.69 15.88 25.52
C GLU A 280 -10.60 14.55 24.77
N ILE A 281 -9.45 14.28 24.15
CA ILE A 281 -9.20 13.02 23.43
C ILE A 281 -9.06 11.85 24.39
N ARG A 282 -8.41 12.05 25.53
CA ARG A 282 -8.28 11.04 26.56
C ARG A 282 -9.65 10.59 27.07
N ASP A 283 -10.57 11.51 27.31
CA ASP A 283 -11.94 11.20 27.77
C ASP A 283 -12.72 10.44 26.70
N ALA A 284 -12.56 10.82 25.43
CA ALA A 284 -13.13 10.08 24.30
C ALA A 284 -12.54 8.67 24.19
N LEU A 285 -11.22 8.50 24.32
CA LEU A 285 -10.56 7.20 24.34
C LEU A 285 -11.03 6.34 25.52
N ALA A 286 -11.09 6.88 26.73
CA ALA A 286 -11.61 6.19 27.91
C ALA A 286 -13.05 5.69 27.68
N THR A 287 -13.88 6.47 26.98
CA THR A 287 -15.24 6.09 26.64
C THR A 287 -15.28 4.92 25.64
N VAL A 288 -14.41 4.92 24.63
CA VAL A 288 -14.34 3.86 23.62
C VAL A 288 -13.75 2.57 24.18
N MET A 289 -12.82 2.67 25.11
CA MET A 289 -12.18 1.51 25.76
C MET A 289 -13.11 0.75 26.70
N ARG A 290 -14.15 1.39 27.24
CA ARG A 290 -15.07 0.75 28.20
C ARG A 290 -15.71 -0.51 27.62
N ASN A 291 -15.66 -1.59 28.39
CA ASN A 291 -16.23 -2.91 28.04
C ASN A 291 -15.65 -3.53 26.75
N ARG A 292 -14.43 -3.15 26.38
CA ARG A 292 -13.73 -3.71 25.21
C ARG A 292 -12.31 -4.09 25.57
N THR A 293 -11.84 -5.20 25.02
CA THR A 293 -10.43 -5.53 25.11
C THR A 293 -9.63 -4.49 24.31
N THR A 294 -8.65 -3.85 24.95
CA THR A 294 -7.92 -2.77 24.31
C THR A 294 -6.43 -2.98 24.42
N LEU A 295 -5.75 -2.93 23.28
CA LEU A 295 -4.29 -2.88 23.18
C LEU A 295 -3.85 -1.44 22.92
N VAL A 296 -3.15 -0.83 23.87
CA VAL A 296 -2.70 0.55 23.77
C VAL A 296 -1.19 0.56 23.53
N ILE A 297 -0.75 1.06 22.39
CA ILE A 297 0.66 1.39 22.14
C ILE A 297 0.79 2.86 22.43
N ALA A 298 1.50 3.21 23.51
CA ALA A 298 1.57 4.59 23.97
C ALA A 298 3.00 5.01 24.26
N HIS A 299 3.27 6.26 23.93
CA HIS A 299 4.50 6.97 24.25
C HIS A 299 4.28 8.06 25.31
N ARG A 300 3.01 8.36 25.68
CA ARG A 300 2.66 9.39 26.66
C ARG A 300 2.14 8.76 27.95
N PRO A 301 2.62 9.22 29.13
CA PRO A 301 2.15 8.71 30.43
C PRO A 301 0.63 8.76 30.61
N ALA A 302 0.01 9.88 30.22
CA ALA A 302 -1.42 10.06 30.32
C ALA A 302 -2.27 9.03 29.54
N THR A 303 -1.75 8.50 28.45
CA THR A 303 -2.40 7.44 27.66
C THR A 303 -2.15 6.06 28.28
N ILE A 304 -0.98 5.84 28.89
CA ILE A 304 -0.64 4.59 29.58
C ILE A 304 -1.53 4.41 30.81
N GLU A 305 -1.83 5.50 31.55
CA GLU A 305 -2.69 5.50 32.73
C GLU A 305 -4.14 5.10 32.45
N LEU A 306 -4.58 5.12 31.19
CA LEU A 306 -5.91 4.64 30.81
C LEU A 306 -6.03 3.11 30.82
N ALA A 307 -4.92 2.40 30.78
CA ALA A 307 -4.89 0.94 30.73
C ALA A 307 -4.89 0.34 32.15
N ASP A 308 -5.54 -0.82 32.29
CA ASP A 308 -5.58 -1.57 33.55
C ASP A 308 -4.19 -2.10 33.93
N ARG A 309 -3.38 -2.43 32.90
CA ARG A 309 -2.03 -3.01 33.06
C ARG A 309 -1.11 -2.48 31.96
N ALA A 310 0.16 -2.32 32.31
CA ALA A 310 1.22 -1.99 31.38
C ALA A 310 2.22 -3.15 31.24
N VAL A 311 2.70 -3.35 30.03
CA VAL A 311 3.71 -4.36 29.65
C VAL A 311 4.91 -3.64 29.07
N LEU A 312 6.08 -3.80 29.70
CA LEU A 312 7.32 -3.27 29.20
C LEU A 312 7.96 -4.25 28.22
N LEU A 313 8.11 -3.81 26.97
CA LEU A 313 8.76 -4.54 25.90
C LEU A 313 10.21 -4.06 25.75
N ASP A 314 11.16 -4.98 25.88
CA ASP A 314 12.58 -4.73 25.66
C ASP A 314 13.21 -5.87 24.85
N GLY A 315 13.93 -5.52 23.78
CA GLY A 315 14.59 -6.49 22.91
C GLY A 315 13.66 -7.55 22.32
N GLY A 316 12.40 -7.20 22.02
CA GLY A 316 11.43 -8.12 21.41
C GLY A 316 10.75 -9.09 22.39
N ALA A 317 11.03 -8.99 23.69
CA ALA A 317 10.44 -9.82 24.74
C ALA A 317 9.82 -8.96 25.86
N ILE A 318 8.95 -9.57 26.68
CA ILE A 318 8.36 -8.90 27.84
C ILE A 318 9.38 -8.87 28.98
N ALA A 319 9.80 -7.67 29.38
CA ALA A 319 10.74 -7.45 30.45
C ALA A 319 10.07 -7.29 31.82
N ALA A 320 8.88 -6.72 31.87
CA ALA A 320 8.09 -6.53 33.09
C ALA A 320 6.61 -6.33 32.77
N THR A 321 5.74 -6.66 33.74
CA THR A 321 4.30 -6.45 33.67
C THR A 321 3.79 -5.98 35.02
N GLY A 322 2.89 -5.01 35.04
CA GLY A 322 2.30 -4.46 36.26
C GLY A 322 1.46 -3.23 35.96
N THR A 323 0.93 -2.59 36.97
CA THR A 323 0.31 -1.27 36.80
C THR A 323 1.38 -0.22 36.46
N HIS A 324 0.96 0.88 35.84
CA HIS A 324 1.86 2.00 35.54
C HIS A 324 2.71 2.41 36.77
N ARG A 325 2.07 2.51 37.93
CA ARG A 325 2.70 2.91 39.19
C ARG A 325 3.71 1.88 39.68
N GLU A 326 3.37 0.59 39.67
CA GLU A 326 4.26 -0.49 40.09
C GLU A 326 5.54 -0.55 39.25
N LEU A 327 5.39 -0.36 37.93
CA LEU A 327 6.53 -0.38 37.02
C LEU A 327 7.47 0.82 37.19
N LEU A 328 6.95 1.98 37.60
CA LEU A 328 7.77 3.14 37.94
C LEU A 328 8.56 2.94 39.23
N GLU A 329 7.97 2.27 40.23
CA GLU A 329 8.59 2.05 41.56
C GLU A 329 9.62 0.90 41.55
N SER A 330 9.36 -0.17 40.76
CA SER A 330 10.11 -1.43 40.85
C SER A 330 11.47 -1.44 40.18
N LYS A 331 11.76 -0.55 39.21
CA LYS A 331 13.04 -0.51 38.50
C LYS A 331 13.47 0.92 38.14
N PRO A 332 14.30 1.59 38.96
CA PRO A 332 14.88 2.91 38.64
C PRO A 332 15.66 2.92 37.31
N GLY A 333 16.19 1.77 36.86
CA GLY A 333 16.87 1.63 35.59
C GLY A 333 15.91 1.60 34.37
N THR A 334 14.67 1.17 34.52
CA THR A 334 13.64 1.20 33.49
C THR A 334 13.02 2.58 33.29
N ALA A 335 13.18 3.48 34.28
CA ALA A 335 12.85 4.90 34.15
C ALA A 335 13.57 5.58 32.98
N ARG A 336 14.69 5.03 32.49
CA ARG A 336 15.40 5.51 31.29
C ARG A 336 14.68 5.15 29.98
N CYS A 337 13.84 4.12 29.97
CA CYS A 337 13.03 3.71 28.80
C CYS A 337 11.59 4.24 28.88
N TRP A 338 11.25 4.94 29.95
CA TRP A 338 9.93 5.49 30.19
C TRP A 338 9.84 6.91 29.63
N PRO A 339 8.76 7.28 28.96
CA PRO A 339 8.60 8.62 28.41
C PRO A 339 8.34 9.65 29.51
N HIS A 340 9.33 9.98 30.29
CA HIS A 340 9.31 11.19 31.12
C HIS A 340 9.86 12.36 30.32
N GLY A 341 9.24 13.52 30.44
CA GLY A 341 9.42 14.76 29.68
C GLY A 341 10.84 15.39 29.61
N ASN A 342 11.89 14.64 29.85
CA ASN A 342 13.26 14.91 29.45
C ASN A 342 13.82 13.65 28.81
N VAL A 343 13.97 13.70 27.51
CA VAL A 343 14.49 12.65 26.63
C VAL A 343 15.92 12.26 27.06
N ALA A 344 16.05 11.37 28.02
CA ALA A 344 17.26 10.61 28.19
C ALA A 344 17.20 9.44 27.22
N ARG A 345 17.94 9.56 26.13
CA ARG A 345 18.12 8.54 25.10
C ARG A 345 18.51 7.22 25.74
N CYS A 346 17.70 6.16 25.56
CA CYS A 346 18.27 4.83 25.61
C CYS A 346 19.41 4.81 24.58
N PRO A 347 20.64 4.36 24.96
CA PRO A 347 21.68 4.23 23.97
C PRO A 347 21.16 3.31 22.87
N PRO A 348 21.27 3.70 21.57
CA PRO A 348 20.91 2.80 20.49
C PRO A 348 21.79 1.56 20.66
N ARG A 349 21.20 0.36 20.62
CA ARG A 349 21.97 -0.83 20.27
C ARG A 349 22.61 -0.50 18.92
N GLU A 350 23.92 -0.68 18.80
CA GLU A 350 24.68 -0.55 17.55
C GLU A 350 24.14 -1.56 16.54
N GLY A 351 23.06 -1.18 15.88
CA GLY A 351 22.52 -1.81 14.68
C GLY A 351 22.53 -0.73 13.61
N PRO A 352 22.70 -1.07 12.32
CA PRO A 352 22.84 -0.07 11.26
C PRO A 352 21.62 0.87 11.24
N ASP A 353 21.89 2.18 11.35
CA ASP A 353 20.92 3.27 11.23
C ASP A 353 20.17 3.19 9.89
N MET A 354 18.98 2.58 9.88
CA MET A 354 18.18 2.36 8.66
C MET A 354 16.95 3.25 8.54
N TRP A 355 16.78 4.27 9.41
CA TRP A 355 15.59 5.13 9.38
C TRP A 355 15.86 6.65 9.36
N ALA A 356 17.11 7.06 9.18
CA ALA A 356 17.46 8.47 8.96
C ALA A 356 17.54 8.80 7.46
N GLY A 357 16.39 8.90 6.78
CA GLY A 357 16.38 9.16 5.34
C GLY A 357 15.01 9.50 4.76
N GLY A 358 14.25 10.33 5.45
CA GLY A 358 13.03 10.97 4.91
C GLY A 358 13.27 12.42 4.51
N GLY A 359 14.10 12.67 3.50
CA GLY A 359 14.32 14.01 2.96
C GLY A 359 14.69 13.92 1.49
N GLY A 360 13.86 14.52 0.63
CA GLY A 360 13.88 14.53 -0.82
C GLY A 360 15.25 14.51 -1.50
N GLY A 361 15.48 13.45 -2.23
CA GLY A 361 16.56 13.35 -3.19
C GLY A 361 16.19 12.32 -4.23
N ARG A 362 15.96 12.74 -5.48
CA ARG A 362 15.88 11.88 -6.64
C ARG A 362 17.23 11.16 -6.79
N GLY A 363 17.43 10.04 -6.09
CA GLY A 363 18.54 9.14 -6.28
C GLY A 363 18.16 8.10 -7.32
N ARG A 364 18.82 8.15 -8.50
CA ARG A 364 18.89 7.03 -9.43
C ARG A 364 19.38 5.81 -8.64
N GLY A 365 18.60 4.74 -8.63
CA GLY A 365 19.06 3.44 -8.18
C GLY A 365 20.30 2.98 -8.96
N PRO A 366 21.17 2.14 -8.38
CA PRO A 366 22.34 1.60 -9.07
C PRO A 366 21.87 0.89 -10.34
N GLY A 367 22.50 1.23 -11.46
CA GLY A 367 22.10 0.80 -12.79
C GLY A 367 21.95 -0.72 -12.88
N ALA A 368 20.74 -1.15 -13.19
CA ALA A 368 20.54 -2.44 -13.81
C ALA A 368 21.34 -2.45 -15.11
N SER A 369 22.25 -3.40 -15.24
CA SER A 369 23.06 -3.57 -16.44
C SER A 369 22.12 -3.86 -17.62
N GLU A 370 22.41 -3.27 -18.77
CA GLU A 370 21.66 -3.44 -20.04
C GLU A 370 21.58 -4.92 -20.51
N GLU A 371 22.21 -5.85 -19.79
CA GLU A 371 22.19 -7.29 -20.09
C GLU A 371 21.01 -8.03 -19.48
N ASP A 372 20.38 -7.52 -18.42
CA ASP A 372 19.21 -8.16 -17.77
C ASP A 372 17.90 -7.95 -18.55
N ASP A 373 17.88 -7.10 -19.57
CA ASP A 373 16.68 -6.80 -20.40
C ASP A 373 16.52 -7.76 -21.61
N LYS A 374 17.31 -8.81 -21.72
CA LYS A 374 17.17 -9.82 -22.80
C LYS A 374 16.16 -10.88 -22.37
N LEU A 375 14.94 -10.70 -22.84
CA LEU A 375 13.86 -11.69 -22.74
C LEU A 375 14.31 -13.07 -23.22
N ASP A 376 14.31 -14.05 -22.34
CA ASP A 376 14.40 -15.45 -22.73
C ASP A 376 13.16 -15.81 -23.58
N ARG A 377 13.38 -16.56 -24.66
CA ARG A 377 12.33 -16.97 -25.62
C ARG A 377 11.15 -17.68 -24.94
N THR A 378 11.39 -18.34 -23.81
CA THR A 378 10.38 -19.04 -23.02
C THR A 378 9.48 -18.06 -22.28
N GLN A 379 10.05 -17.03 -21.66
CA GLN A 379 9.31 -15.96 -20.98
C GLN A 379 8.47 -15.14 -21.96
N THR A 380 9.01 -14.86 -23.15
CA THR A 380 8.28 -14.15 -24.21
C THR A 380 7.04 -14.91 -24.65
N ARG A 381 7.11 -16.26 -24.78
CA ARG A 381 5.94 -17.09 -25.14
C ARG A 381 4.86 -17.10 -24.07
N VAL A 382 5.23 -17.17 -22.79
CA VAL A 382 4.28 -17.15 -21.66
C VAL A 382 3.57 -15.79 -21.58
N VAL A 383 4.30 -14.70 -21.72
CA VAL A 383 3.74 -13.33 -21.71
C VAL A 383 2.82 -13.11 -22.90
N LEU A 384 3.21 -13.53 -24.11
CA LEU A 384 2.37 -13.46 -25.31
C LEU A 384 1.10 -14.30 -25.17
N ALA A 385 1.18 -15.52 -24.63
CA ALA A 385 0.02 -16.38 -24.44
C ALA A 385 -0.98 -15.77 -23.42
N ARG A 386 -0.48 -15.20 -22.31
CA ARG A 386 -1.33 -14.47 -21.32
C ARG A 386 -1.92 -13.18 -21.92
N SER A 387 -1.14 -12.42 -22.67
CA SER A 387 -1.61 -11.19 -23.34
C SER A 387 -2.72 -11.49 -24.37
N VAL A 388 -2.58 -12.59 -25.12
CA VAL A 388 -3.63 -13.07 -26.05
C VAL A 388 -4.89 -13.51 -25.29
N LYS A 389 -4.74 -14.12 -24.12
CA LYS A 389 -5.88 -14.53 -23.27
C LYS A 389 -6.61 -13.32 -22.69
N MET A 390 -5.89 -12.29 -22.21
CA MET A 390 -6.48 -11.02 -21.74
C MET A 390 -7.09 -10.22 -22.89
N ALA A 391 -6.49 -10.23 -24.09
CA ALA A 391 -7.08 -9.63 -25.29
C ALA A 391 -8.35 -10.35 -25.76
N GLY A 392 -8.66 -11.53 -25.22
CA GLY A 392 -9.85 -12.31 -25.57
C GLY A 392 -11.16 -11.58 -25.32
N GLU A 393 -11.25 -10.78 -24.27
CA GLU A 393 -12.41 -9.93 -23.96
C GLU A 393 -12.58 -8.78 -24.98
N PHE A 394 -11.50 -8.35 -25.63
CA PHE A 394 -11.49 -7.29 -26.63
C PHE A 394 -11.46 -7.81 -28.07
N ARG A 395 -11.54 -9.12 -28.30
CA ARG A 395 -11.42 -9.74 -29.64
C ARG A 395 -12.34 -9.12 -30.69
N ARG A 396 -13.58 -8.77 -30.33
CA ARG A 396 -14.52 -8.12 -31.26
C ARG A 396 -14.07 -6.72 -31.66
N LYS A 397 -13.62 -5.90 -30.70
CA LYS A 397 -13.15 -4.53 -30.99
C LYS A 397 -11.81 -4.53 -31.73
N ALA A 398 -10.91 -5.44 -31.41
CA ALA A 398 -9.63 -5.59 -32.12
C ALA A 398 -9.84 -6.11 -33.56
N ALA A 399 -10.78 -7.05 -33.78
CA ALA A 399 -11.13 -7.53 -35.12
C ALA A 399 -11.79 -6.43 -35.97
N GLN A 400 -12.64 -5.60 -35.37
CA GLN A 400 -13.24 -4.44 -36.04
C GLN A 400 -12.19 -3.39 -36.43
N ALA A 401 -11.23 -3.07 -35.52
CA ALA A 401 -10.15 -2.15 -35.81
C ALA A 401 -9.22 -2.68 -36.91
N MET A 402 -8.92 -3.99 -36.89
CA MET A 402 -8.11 -4.63 -37.94
C MET A 402 -8.83 -4.64 -39.28
N ALA A 403 -10.14 -4.95 -39.32
CA ALA A 403 -10.95 -4.88 -40.54
C ALA A 403 -10.98 -3.46 -41.09
N TYR A 404 -11.10 -2.44 -40.24
CA TYR A 404 -11.07 -1.04 -40.67
C TYR A 404 -9.73 -0.65 -41.29
N VAL A 405 -8.61 -1.08 -40.70
CA VAL A 405 -7.26 -0.86 -41.26
C VAL A 405 -7.11 -1.55 -42.64
N VAL A 406 -7.55 -2.80 -42.75
CA VAL A 406 -7.49 -3.55 -44.01
C VAL A 406 -8.35 -2.87 -45.10
N VAL A 407 -9.57 -2.45 -44.77
CA VAL A 407 -10.45 -1.72 -45.71
C VAL A 407 -9.83 -0.39 -46.14
N THR A 408 -9.24 0.37 -45.18
CA THR A 408 -8.59 1.64 -45.50
C THR A 408 -7.38 1.45 -46.43
N VAL A 409 -6.55 0.43 -46.16
CA VAL A 409 -5.42 0.08 -47.01
C VAL A 409 -5.90 -0.35 -48.43
N PHE A 410 -6.98 -1.15 -48.51
CA PHE A 410 -7.54 -1.56 -49.81
C PHE A 410 -8.14 -0.38 -50.59
N CYS A 411 -8.85 0.53 -49.91
CA CYS A 411 -9.37 1.74 -50.55
C CYS A 411 -8.25 2.69 -51.02
N THR A 412 -7.11 2.75 -50.29
CA THR A 412 -5.94 3.57 -50.68
C THR A 412 -5.16 2.95 -51.87
N LEU A 413 -5.22 1.62 -52.02
CA LEU A 413 -4.58 0.90 -53.14
C LEU A 413 -5.47 0.80 -54.39
N ALA A 414 -6.77 0.98 -54.26
CA ALA A 414 -7.74 0.85 -55.38
C ALA A 414 -8.13 2.21 -55.98
N GLY A 415 -7.75 3.34 -55.40
CA GLY A 415 -7.93 4.70 -55.92
C GLY A 415 -6.63 5.32 -56.30
#